data_7883390c272c554af7cdece03f9532b7
#
_entry.id   7883390c272c554af7cdece03f9532b7
#
_cell.length_a   1.000
_cell.length_b   1.000
_cell.length_c   1.000
_cell.angle_alpha   90.00
_cell.angle_beta   90.00
_cell.angle_gamma   90.00
#
_symmetry.space_group_name_H-M   'P 1'
#
loop_
_entity.id
_entity.type
_entity.pdbx_description
1 polymer ?
#
loop_
_entity_poly.entity_id
_entity_poly.type
_entity_poly.pdbx_seq_one_letter_code
_entity_poly.pdbx_strand_id
1 'polypeptide(L)'
;MLTNAAFNDFRNMIKRMIARAQYRVGSTWYDSTLLETVITGDNIVRVKTQIAHGSPCTINRVRLISSNGDVWAEKAINVILENSYTHLLQWFDFNIAESEVN
;
A
#
# COMPACT_ATOMS: atom_id res chain seq x y z
N MET A 1 -1.22 26.01 -0.53
CA MET A 1 -0.30 24.90 -0.18
C MET A 1 -0.75 24.25 1.12
N LEU A 2 -0.74 22.93 1.16
CA LEU A 2 -1.07 22.21 2.39
C LEU A 2 0.05 22.37 3.42
N THR A 3 -0.35 22.57 4.68
CA THR A 3 0.58 22.65 5.79
C THR A 3 1.00 21.26 6.26
N ASN A 4 2.06 21.19 7.07
CA ASN A 4 2.47 19.93 7.70
C ASN A 4 1.35 19.35 8.56
N ALA A 5 0.56 20.19 9.21
CA ALA A 5 -0.59 19.73 10.00
C ALA A 5 -1.63 19.04 9.10
N ALA A 6 -1.92 19.60 7.92
CA ALA A 6 -2.84 18.98 6.97
C ALA A 6 -2.32 17.64 6.47
N PHE A 7 -1.03 17.53 6.13
CA PHE A 7 -0.44 16.26 5.72
C PHE A 7 -0.47 15.22 6.83
N ASN A 8 -0.23 15.62 8.07
CA ASN A 8 -0.35 14.71 9.21
C ASN A 8 -1.78 14.21 9.37
N ASP A 9 -2.77 15.06 9.16
CA ASP A 9 -4.18 14.68 9.22
C ASP A 9 -4.52 13.69 8.11
N PHE A 10 -4.03 13.93 6.89
CA PHE A 10 -4.21 12.98 5.78
C PHE A 10 -3.55 11.64 6.07
N ARG A 11 -2.32 11.65 6.59
CA ARG A 11 -1.64 10.42 6.98
C ARG A 11 -2.44 9.63 8.01
N ASN A 12 -2.94 10.31 9.03
CA ASN A 12 -3.73 9.66 10.08
C ASN A 12 -5.05 9.15 9.53
N MET A 13 -5.68 9.87 8.62
CA MET A 13 -6.89 9.41 7.93
C MET A 13 -6.61 8.13 7.14
N ILE A 14 -5.54 8.10 6.34
CA ILE A 14 -5.18 6.93 5.55
C ILE A 14 -4.91 5.75 6.48
N LYS A 15 -4.18 5.95 7.57
CA LYS A 15 -3.93 4.89 8.56
C LYS A 15 -5.22 4.30 9.10
N ARG A 16 -6.23 5.13 9.38
CA ARG A 16 -7.52 4.66 9.91
C ARG A 16 -8.36 3.97 8.86
N MET A 17 -8.27 4.43 7.61
CA MET A 17 -9.10 3.92 6.53
C MET A 17 -8.53 2.68 5.88
N ILE A 18 -7.23 2.46 5.93
CA ILE A 18 -6.61 1.24 5.39
C ILE A 18 -6.69 0.15 6.46
N ALA A 19 -7.50 -0.88 6.19
CA ALA A 19 -7.67 -1.99 7.12
C ALA A 19 -6.73 -3.14 6.81
N ARG A 20 -6.49 -3.42 5.52
CA ARG A 20 -5.67 -4.55 5.10
C ARG A 20 -4.91 -4.23 3.83
N ALA A 21 -3.76 -4.90 3.68
CA ALA A 21 -3.07 -5.00 2.41
C ALA A 21 -3.12 -6.46 1.97
N GLN A 22 -3.21 -6.70 0.66
CA GLN A 22 -3.31 -8.04 0.11
C GLN A 22 -2.45 -8.18 -1.14
N TYR A 23 -2.03 -9.41 -1.41
CA TYR A 23 -1.34 -9.79 -2.64
C TYR A 23 -2.01 -11.00 -3.26
N ARG A 24 -1.82 -11.18 -4.55
CA ARG A 24 -2.45 -12.27 -5.29
C ARG A 24 -1.41 -13.19 -5.91
N VAL A 25 -1.63 -14.49 -5.72
CA VAL A 25 -0.89 -15.57 -6.39
C VAL A 25 -1.89 -16.37 -7.20
N GLY A 26 -1.68 -16.44 -8.51
CA GLY A 26 -2.70 -17.01 -9.41
C GLY A 26 -3.97 -16.17 -9.34
N SER A 27 -5.06 -16.77 -8.85
CA SER A 27 -6.34 -16.10 -8.63
C SER A 27 -6.70 -15.97 -7.15
N THR A 28 -5.79 -16.32 -6.25
CA THR A 28 -6.05 -16.32 -4.80
C THR A 28 -5.40 -15.11 -4.14
N TRP A 29 -6.19 -14.40 -3.32
CA TRP A 29 -5.73 -13.27 -2.53
C TRP A 29 -5.31 -13.72 -1.13
N TYR A 30 -4.21 -13.16 -0.66
CA TYR A 30 -3.66 -13.39 0.68
C TYR A 30 -3.42 -12.06 1.37
N ASP A 31 -3.52 -12.05 2.70
CA ASP A 31 -3.20 -10.86 3.47
C ASP A 31 -1.69 -10.65 3.54
N SER A 32 -1.26 -9.40 3.42
CA SER A 32 0.11 -8.97 3.67
C SER A 32 0.17 -8.11 4.92
N THR A 33 1.37 -7.84 5.40
CA THR A 33 1.57 -7.05 6.61
C THR A 33 1.61 -5.56 6.26
N LEU A 34 0.79 -4.76 6.95
CA LEU A 34 0.92 -3.31 6.92
C LEU A 34 2.04 -2.92 7.86
N LEU A 35 3.04 -2.20 7.35
CA LEU A 35 4.17 -1.75 8.17
C LEU A 35 3.91 -0.36 8.73
N GLU A 36 4.02 0.66 7.88
CA GLU A 36 3.84 2.03 8.32
C GLU A 36 3.33 2.91 7.20
N THR A 37 2.79 4.04 7.55
CA THR A 37 2.42 5.10 6.61
C THR A 37 3.29 6.30 6.91
N VAL A 38 3.99 6.80 5.88
CA VAL A 38 4.91 7.94 6.02
C VAL A 38 4.57 9.02 5.00
N ILE A 39 4.93 10.26 5.33
CA ILE A 39 4.90 11.37 4.37
C ILE A 39 6.33 11.57 3.89
N THR A 40 6.52 11.49 2.58
CA THR A 40 7.83 11.74 1.97
C THR A 40 8.09 13.23 1.81
N GLY A 41 9.32 13.59 1.48
CA GLY A 41 9.68 14.99 1.23
C GLY A 41 8.97 15.63 0.04
N ASP A 42 8.36 14.82 -0.83
CA ASP A 42 7.63 15.27 -2.03
C ASP A 42 6.12 15.33 -1.80
N ASN A 43 5.69 15.34 -0.54
CA ASN A 43 4.26 15.37 -0.17
C ASN A 43 3.48 14.14 -0.65
N ILE A 44 4.16 13.02 -0.73
CA ILE A 44 3.54 11.74 -1.04
C ILE A 44 3.25 11.02 0.27
N VAL A 45 2.04 10.50 0.41
CA VAL A 45 1.70 9.62 1.53
C VAL A 45 1.97 8.19 1.07
N ARG A 46 2.92 7.55 1.71
CA ARG A 46 3.38 6.21 1.33
C ARG A 46 2.94 5.19 2.37
N VAL A 47 2.19 4.19 1.90
CA VAL A 47 1.80 3.04 2.72
C VAL A 47 2.75 1.91 2.41
N LYS A 48 3.52 1.49 3.41
CA LYS A 48 4.51 0.42 3.26
C LYS A 48 3.92 -0.90 3.70
N THR A 49 4.09 -1.91 2.87
CA THR A 49 3.61 -3.26 3.14
C THR A 49 4.73 -4.27 2.98
N GLN A 50 4.59 -5.42 3.61
CA GLN A 50 5.54 -6.52 3.51
C GLN A 50 4.79 -7.78 3.16
N ILE A 51 5.26 -8.47 2.11
CA ILE A 51 4.70 -9.73 1.66
C ILE A 51 5.67 -10.84 2.03
N ALA A 52 5.14 -11.88 2.66
CA ALA A 52 5.86 -13.12 2.92
C ALA A 52 4.92 -14.28 2.58
N HIS A 53 5.41 -15.20 1.75
CA HIS A 53 4.63 -16.36 1.35
C HIS A 53 5.37 -17.63 1.78
N GLY A 54 4.62 -18.63 2.23
CA GLY A 54 5.22 -19.85 2.80
C GLY A 54 5.85 -20.80 1.78
N SER A 55 5.74 -20.50 0.49
CA SER A 55 6.29 -21.32 -0.58
C SER A 55 6.69 -20.44 -1.76
N PRO A 56 7.55 -20.91 -2.67
CA PRO A 56 7.86 -20.16 -3.89
C PRO A 56 6.61 -19.84 -4.68
N CYS A 57 6.52 -18.60 -5.17
CA CYS A 57 5.34 -18.15 -5.90
C CYS A 57 5.66 -16.95 -6.78
N THR A 58 4.74 -16.63 -7.69
CA THR A 58 4.75 -15.38 -8.45
C THR A 58 3.60 -14.52 -8.00
N ILE A 59 3.92 -13.31 -7.54
CA ILE A 59 2.92 -12.34 -7.11
C ILE A 59 2.56 -11.48 -8.30
N ASN A 60 1.28 -11.45 -8.65
CA ASN A 60 0.80 -10.78 -9.86
C ASN A 60 -0.01 -9.51 -9.61
N ARG A 61 -0.53 -9.30 -8.40
CA ARG A 61 -1.25 -8.08 -8.03
C ARG A 61 -1.09 -7.79 -6.55
N VAL A 62 -1.22 -6.53 -6.20
CA VAL A 62 -1.28 -6.06 -4.82
C VAL A 62 -2.39 -5.06 -4.68
N ARG A 63 -2.99 -4.96 -3.48
CA ARG A 63 -4.08 -4.01 -3.22
C ARG A 63 -4.16 -3.62 -1.75
N LEU A 64 -4.80 -2.48 -1.52
CA LEU A 64 -5.17 -1.99 -0.19
C LEU A 64 -6.69 -2.04 -0.06
N ILE A 65 -7.15 -2.53 1.08
CA ILE A 65 -8.57 -2.64 1.40
C ILE A 65 -8.90 -1.67 2.53
N SER A 66 -9.94 -0.86 2.33
CA SER A 66 -10.38 0.09 3.34
C SER A 66 -11.14 -0.60 4.47
N SER A 67 -11.34 0.13 5.56
CA SER A 67 -12.14 -0.35 6.69
C SER A 67 -13.60 -0.62 6.32
N ASN A 68 -14.08 -0.09 5.20
CA ASN A 68 -15.40 -0.37 4.67
C ASN A 68 -15.43 -1.61 3.74
N GLY A 69 -14.29 -2.26 3.52
CA GLY A 69 -14.20 -3.42 2.64
C GLY A 69 -13.96 -3.09 1.17
N ASP A 70 -13.79 -1.82 0.82
CA ASP A 70 -13.58 -1.40 -0.55
C ASP A 70 -12.11 -1.47 -0.95
N VAL A 71 -11.85 -1.76 -2.21
CA VAL A 71 -10.50 -1.69 -2.76
C VAL A 71 -10.16 -0.22 -2.99
N TRP A 72 -9.17 0.28 -2.26
CA TRP A 72 -8.72 1.67 -2.37
C TRP A 72 -7.64 1.88 -3.41
N ALA A 73 -6.75 0.92 -3.52
CA ALA A 73 -5.66 0.96 -4.48
C ALA A 73 -5.34 -0.46 -4.92
N GLU A 74 -5.04 -0.62 -6.20
CA GLU A 74 -4.68 -1.91 -6.75
C GLU A 74 -3.72 -1.70 -7.91
N LYS A 75 -2.72 -2.54 -8.01
CA LYS A 75 -1.79 -2.50 -9.15
C LYS A 75 -1.32 -3.89 -9.52
N ALA A 76 -1.05 -4.07 -10.81
CA ALA A 76 -0.43 -5.28 -11.33
C ALA A 76 1.07 -5.21 -11.06
N ILE A 77 1.63 -6.33 -10.64
CA ILE A 77 3.08 -6.51 -10.50
C ILE A 77 3.45 -7.88 -11.06
N ASN A 78 4.73 -8.14 -11.19
CA ASN A 78 5.21 -9.46 -11.58
C ASN A 78 6.50 -9.70 -10.81
N VAL A 79 6.38 -10.28 -9.63
CA VAL A 79 7.50 -10.53 -8.74
C VAL A 79 7.53 -11.99 -8.35
N ILE A 80 8.69 -12.62 -8.55
CA ILE A 80 8.90 -14.01 -8.18
C ILE A 80 9.55 -14.06 -6.80
N LEU A 81 8.90 -14.74 -5.86
CA LEU A 81 9.51 -15.11 -4.58
C LEU A 81 10.04 -16.52 -4.72
N GLU A 82 11.36 -16.66 -4.72
CA GLU A 82 12.01 -17.93 -5.02
C GLU A 82 12.05 -18.89 -3.83
N ASN A 83 11.86 -18.37 -2.61
CA ASN A 83 11.86 -19.21 -1.42
C ASN A 83 11.01 -18.58 -0.31
N SER A 84 10.71 -19.38 0.72
CA SER A 84 9.87 -18.96 1.85
C SER A 84 10.51 -17.93 2.79
N TYR A 85 11.80 -17.67 2.63
CA TYR A 85 12.53 -16.70 3.45
C TYR A 85 12.61 -15.32 2.82
N THR A 86 12.21 -15.20 1.55
CA THR A 86 12.22 -13.93 0.84
C THR A 86 11.01 -13.11 1.22
N HIS A 87 11.26 -11.89 1.68
CA HIS A 87 10.20 -10.91 1.96
C HIS A 87 10.24 -9.82 0.91
N LEU A 88 9.07 -9.45 0.40
CA LEU A 88 8.94 -8.38 -0.57
C LEU A 88 8.38 -7.15 0.11
N LEU A 89 9.10 -6.03 0.02
CA LEU A 89 8.56 -4.74 0.43
C LEU A 89 7.81 -4.14 -0.75
N GLN A 90 6.58 -3.74 -0.53
CA GLN A 90 5.73 -3.16 -1.55
C GLN A 90 5.11 -1.89 -1.01
N TRP A 91 5.18 -0.81 -1.79
CA TRP A 91 4.72 0.51 -1.36
C TRP A 91 3.57 0.99 -2.24
N PHE A 92 2.60 1.65 -1.60
CA PHE A 92 1.52 2.35 -2.28
C PHE A 92 1.68 3.84 -1.99
N ASP A 93 1.84 4.62 -3.05
CA ASP A 93 2.05 6.06 -2.94
C ASP A 93 0.78 6.81 -3.33
N PHE A 94 0.32 7.67 -2.43
CA PHE A 94 -0.77 8.58 -2.71
C PHE A 94 -0.19 9.98 -2.87
N ASN A 95 -0.25 10.49 -4.08
CA ASN A 95 0.23 11.83 -4.39
C ASN A 95 -0.88 12.83 -4.07
N ILE A 96 -0.69 13.59 -2.99
CA ILE A 96 -1.62 14.64 -2.59
C ILE A 96 -1.13 15.94 -3.19
N ALA A 97 -1.67 16.28 -4.35
CA ALA A 97 -1.33 17.50 -5.05
C ALA A 97 -2.46 18.51 -4.92
N GLU A 98 -2.09 19.77 -4.64
CA GLU A 98 -3.04 20.86 -4.74
C GLU A 98 -3.15 21.26 -6.21
N SER A 99 -4.40 21.31 -6.67
CA SER A 99 -4.70 21.87 -7.96
C SER A 99 -5.28 23.27 -7.74
N GLU A 100 -4.60 24.28 -8.24
CA GLU A 100 -5.18 25.62 -8.25
C GLU A 100 -6.24 25.68 -9.34
N VAL A 101 -7.47 25.97 -8.91
CA VAL A 101 -8.57 26.20 -9.84
C VAL A 101 -8.81 27.70 -9.87
N ASN A 102 -8.49 28.28 -10.97
CA ASN A 102 -8.72 29.69 -11.18
C ASN A 102 -10.02 29.94 -11.94
#